data_f1079ca187bf566c57b9ed8539869d9c
#
_entry.id   f1079ca187bf566c57b9ed8539869d9c
#
_cell.length_a   1.000
_cell.length_b   1.000
_cell.length_c   1.000
_cell.angle_alpha   90.00
_cell.angle_beta   90.00
_cell.angle_gamma   90.00
#
_symmetry.space_group_name_H-M   'P 1'
#
loop_
_entity.id
_entity.type
_entity.pdbx_description
1 polymer ?
#
loop_
_entity_poly.entity_id
_entity_poly.type
_entity_poly.pdbx_seq_one_letter_code
_entity_poly.pdbx_strand_id
1 'polypeptide(L)'
;MKKILILLLKLIGALFIVGAIAVFAIIIKYRLELPNLQSMVEDYKPQMATIIYDKNNNVVDTLSVEAREVVKLEDVSPYVKDAFLAIEDKQFYSHHGLNFKGIARAVITTFLKGRATQGGSSITQQLAKNAFLTPEKTFSRKVKEAILTYQIERTYTKDEILERYLNEIYYGSGSYGIKNAAEQYFRKDVKDLNVAEAALLAGIPNRPTKYDPNRNLENALHRQKIILKEMYTDGRITKEQYDEALAYKFELENEDNIKNVPANTSIIYNKRTKTTYKNPELTTIVEDYLAEIYDEEQIYTSGLKIYTTIDLDYQKVAKETFNSYPYFKNKEINGAMITLDPFTGGIVSIVGGKNFKAGNFDRATMA
;
A
#
# COMPACT_ATOMS: atom_id res chain seq x y z
N MET A 1 -6.64 49.95 -34.44
CA MET A 1 -5.90 48.98 -33.58
C MET A 1 -6.32 49.07 -32.12
N LYS A 2 -6.26 50.22 -31.39
CA LYS A 2 -6.62 50.30 -29.94
C LYS A 2 -8.06 49.79 -29.63
N LYS A 3 -9.09 50.11 -30.42
CA LYS A 3 -10.47 49.64 -30.18
C LYS A 3 -10.62 48.10 -30.32
N ILE A 4 -9.91 47.47 -31.26
CA ILE A 4 -9.91 46.01 -31.45
C ILE A 4 -9.22 45.33 -30.28
N LEU A 5 -8.09 45.88 -29.80
CA LEU A 5 -7.37 45.34 -28.63
C LEU A 5 -8.23 45.42 -27.38
N ILE A 6 -8.94 46.55 -27.15
CA ILE A 6 -9.87 46.71 -26.01
C ILE A 6 -11.02 45.70 -26.09
N LEU A 7 -11.57 45.46 -27.30
CA LEU A 7 -12.62 44.47 -27.50
C LEU A 7 -12.15 43.05 -27.21
N LEU A 8 -10.96 42.70 -27.68
CA LEU A 8 -10.32 41.40 -27.38
C LEU A 8 -10.08 41.20 -25.87
N LEU A 9 -9.56 42.21 -25.17
CA LEU A 9 -9.36 42.15 -23.70
C LEU A 9 -10.69 42.00 -22.97
N LYS A 10 -11.77 42.68 -23.40
CA LYS A 10 -13.11 42.50 -22.81
C LYS A 10 -13.65 41.08 -23.06
N LEU A 11 -13.45 40.52 -24.25
CA LEU A 11 -13.87 39.17 -24.58
C LEU A 11 -13.11 38.12 -23.74
N ILE A 12 -11.80 38.27 -23.60
CA ILE A 12 -10.95 37.41 -22.72
C ILE A 12 -11.42 37.53 -21.28
N GLY A 13 -11.69 38.74 -20.78
CA GLY A 13 -12.22 38.97 -19.44
C GLY A 13 -13.59 38.30 -19.24
N ALA A 14 -14.50 38.43 -20.21
CA ALA A 14 -15.79 37.76 -20.11
C ALA A 14 -15.69 36.23 -20.12
N LEU A 15 -14.83 35.67 -20.98
CA LEU A 15 -14.55 34.23 -20.99
C LEU A 15 -13.94 33.73 -19.65
N PHE A 16 -13.05 34.54 -19.06
CA PHE A 16 -12.48 34.22 -17.75
C PHE A 16 -13.54 34.20 -16.64
N ILE A 17 -14.46 35.21 -16.64
CA ILE A 17 -15.57 35.27 -15.67
C ILE A 17 -16.51 34.07 -15.82
N VAL A 18 -16.91 33.74 -17.07
CA VAL A 18 -17.75 32.56 -17.34
C VAL A 18 -17.07 31.27 -16.89
N GLY A 19 -15.76 31.12 -17.16
CA GLY A 19 -14.97 30.02 -16.72
C GLY A 19 -14.90 29.90 -15.17
N ALA A 20 -14.71 31.04 -14.48
CA ALA A 20 -14.69 31.08 -13.03
C ALA A 20 -16.05 30.68 -12.40
N ILE A 21 -17.16 31.18 -12.99
CA ILE A 21 -18.52 30.79 -12.56
C ILE A 21 -18.75 29.29 -12.76
N ALA A 22 -18.34 28.72 -13.88
CA ALA A 22 -18.47 27.30 -14.15
C ALA A 22 -17.66 26.44 -13.14
N VAL A 23 -16.41 26.82 -12.87
CA VAL A 23 -15.57 26.17 -11.85
C VAL A 23 -16.23 26.26 -10.47
N PHE A 24 -16.74 27.43 -10.10
CA PHE A 24 -17.43 27.64 -8.82
C PHE A 24 -18.69 26.77 -8.68
N ALA A 25 -19.49 26.70 -9.75
CA ALA A 25 -20.67 25.83 -9.79
C ALA A 25 -20.32 24.35 -9.62
N ILE A 26 -19.22 23.89 -10.26
CA ILE A 26 -18.70 22.53 -10.12
C ILE A 26 -18.25 22.26 -8.66
N ILE A 27 -17.54 23.19 -8.04
CA ILE A 27 -17.10 23.06 -6.65
C ILE A 27 -18.31 22.98 -5.71
N ILE A 28 -19.32 23.85 -5.88
CA ILE A 28 -20.56 23.81 -5.07
C ILE A 28 -21.26 22.47 -5.25
N LYS A 29 -21.45 22.01 -6.48
CA LYS A 29 -22.09 20.73 -6.76
C LYS A 29 -21.43 19.60 -5.96
N TYR A 30 -20.11 19.42 -6.10
CA TYR A 30 -19.40 18.34 -5.43
C TYR A 30 -19.27 18.55 -3.93
N ARG A 31 -19.26 19.80 -3.44
CA ARG A 31 -19.31 20.08 -2.01
C ARG A 31 -20.65 19.63 -1.37
N LEU A 32 -21.76 19.80 -2.08
CA LEU A 32 -23.08 19.37 -1.61
C LEU A 32 -23.25 17.84 -1.64
N GLU A 33 -22.52 17.16 -2.51
CA GLU A 33 -22.50 15.69 -2.58
C GLU A 33 -21.63 15.05 -1.46
N LEU A 34 -20.67 15.79 -0.90
CA LEU A 34 -19.80 15.28 0.15
C LEU A 34 -20.45 15.50 1.53
N PRO A 35 -20.47 14.47 2.40
CA PRO A 35 -20.75 14.66 3.81
C PRO A 35 -19.76 15.64 4.44
N ASN A 36 -20.06 16.15 5.63
CA ASN A 36 -19.05 16.94 6.32
C ASN A 36 -17.89 16.06 6.79
N LEU A 37 -16.70 16.63 6.93
CA LEU A 37 -15.50 15.86 7.29
C LEU A 37 -15.67 15.14 8.64
N GLN A 38 -16.35 15.75 9.60
CA GLN A 38 -16.54 15.17 10.93
C GLN A 38 -17.41 13.92 10.86
N SER A 39 -18.52 13.92 10.12
CA SER A 39 -19.34 12.73 9.92
C SER A 39 -18.58 11.64 9.15
N MET A 40 -17.74 12.02 8.16
CA MET A 40 -16.91 11.06 7.43
C MET A 40 -15.87 10.39 8.35
N VAL A 41 -15.33 11.10 9.33
CA VAL A 41 -14.41 10.55 10.33
C VAL A 41 -15.14 9.67 11.34
N GLU A 42 -16.32 10.06 11.78
CA GLU A 42 -17.17 9.28 12.70
C GLU A 42 -17.71 8.01 12.02
N ASP A 43 -18.12 8.11 10.75
CA ASP A 43 -18.61 7.01 9.93
C ASP A 43 -17.50 6.16 9.28
N TYR A 44 -16.24 6.53 9.53
CA TYR A 44 -15.09 5.80 8.98
C TYR A 44 -15.13 4.35 9.43
N LYS A 45 -15.59 3.48 8.52
CA LYS A 45 -15.54 2.04 8.75
C LYS A 45 -14.17 1.52 8.34
N PRO A 46 -13.51 0.76 9.23
CA PRO A 46 -12.30 0.04 8.84
C PRO A 46 -12.58 -0.77 7.57
N GLN A 47 -11.62 -0.84 6.70
CA GLN A 47 -11.70 -1.60 5.46
C GLN A 47 -12.19 -3.01 5.72
N MET A 48 -13.11 -3.50 4.89
CA MET A 48 -13.71 -4.81 5.09
C MET A 48 -12.77 -5.90 4.56
N ALA A 49 -12.54 -6.92 5.37
CA ALA A 49 -11.78 -8.08 5.00
C ALA A 49 -12.39 -8.82 3.80
N THR A 50 -11.57 -9.33 2.91
CA THR A 50 -12.00 -10.30 1.89
C THR A 50 -12.21 -11.66 2.53
N ILE A 51 -13.35 -12.29 2.28
CA ILE A 51 -13.71 -13.58 2.86
C ILE A 51 -13.72 -14.64 1.76
N ILE A 52 -13.01 -15.73 2.01
CA ILE A 52 -12.98 -16.90 1.13
C ILE A 52 -13.97 -17.93 1.67
N TYR A 53 -14.87 -18.39 0.81
CA TYR A 53 -15.90 -19.37 1.12
C TYR A 53 -15.66 -20.69 0.37
N ASP A 54 -16.03 -21.81 1.01
CA ASP A 54 -16.13 -23.10 0.37
C ASP A 54 -17.42 -23.23 -0.48
N LYS A 55 -17.61 -24.36 -1.14
CA LYS A 55 -18.82 -24.64 -1.94
C LYS A 55 -20.13 -24.63 -1.14
N ASN A 56 -20.06 -24.80 0.19
CA ASN A 56 -21.18 -24.84 1.12
C ASN A 56 -21.39 -23.49 1.85
N ASN A 57 -20.69 -22.41 1.43
CA ASN A 57 -20.66 -21.08 2.07
C ASN A 57 -20.05 -21.07 3.48
N ASN A 58 -19.26 -22.06 3.87
CA ASN A 58 -18.45 -21.99 5.08
C ASN A 58 -17.22 -21.12 4.84
N VAL A 59 -16.81 -20.37 5.86
CA VAL A 59 -15.59 -19.54 5.78
C VAL A 59 -14.36 -20.43 5.78
N VAL A 60 -13.63 -20.43 4.68
CA VAL A 60 -12.34 -21.11 4.52
C VAL A 60 -11.25 -20.30 5.21
N ASP A 61 -11.17 -19.02 4.87
CA ASP A 61 -10.21 -18.09 5.41
C ASP A 61 -10.66 -16.64 5.22
N THR A 62 -9.92 -15.73 5.83
CA THR A 62 -10.17 -14.29 5.73
C THR A 62 -8.88 -13.58 5.39
N LEU A 63 -8.87 -12.86 4.26
CA LEU A 63 -7.78 -11.95 3.91
C LEU A 63 -8.12 -10.61 4.53
N SER A 64 -7.56 -10.34 5.68
CA SER A 64 -7.72 -9.08 6.38
C SER A 64 -6.38 -8.41 6.59
N VAL A 65 -6.42 -7.09 6.62
CA VAL A 65 -5.36 -6.29 7.18
C VAL A 65 -5.31 -6.56 8.68
N GLU A 66 -4.14 -6.74 9.24
CA GLU A 66 -4.00 -6.74 10.71
C GLU A 66 -4.62 -5.47 11.29
N ALA A 67 -5.21 -5.56 12.48
CA ALA A 67 -5.78 -4.41 13.16
C ALA A 67 -4.76 -3.26 13.15
N ARG A 68 -5.16 -2.09 12.64
CA ARG A 68 -4.31 -0.92 12.55
C ARG A 68 -3.90 -0.49 13.96
N GLU A 69 -2.63 -0.57 14.25
CA GLU A 69 -2.08 0.04 15.45
C GLU A 69 -1.70 1.48 15.13
N VAL A 70 -2.46 2.43 15.68
CA VAL A 70 -2.19 3.86 15.51
C VAL A 70 -1.00 4.27 16.38
N VAL A 71 -0.05 4.98 15.79
CA VAL A 71 1.09 5.55 16.49
C VAL A 71 1.02 7.08 16.45
N LYS A 72 1.43 7.73 17.54
CA LYS A 72 1.57 9.18 17.60
C LYS A 72 2.80 9.64 16.81
N LEU A 73 2.72 10.82 16.19
CA LEU A 73 3.83 11.33 15.38
C LEU A 73 5.12 11.54 16.20
N GLU A 74 4.99 11.83 17.49
CA GLU A 74 6.12 11.97 18.43
C GLU A 74 6.86 10.65 18.68
N ASP A 75 6.16 9.51 18.56
CA ASP A 75 6.71 8.16 18.73
C ASP A 75 7.26 7.58 17.40
N VAL A 76 7.20 8.32 16.30
CA VAL A 76 7.74 7.92 15.00
C VAL A 76 9.16 8.44 14.84
N SER A 77 10.08 7.57 14.36
CA SER A 77 11.46 7.97 14.04
C SER A 77 11.48 9.26 13.20
N PRO A 78 12.32 10.24 13.53
CA PRO A 78 12.46 11.47 12.75
C PRO A 78 12.84 11.18 11.29
N TYR A 79 13.60 10.12 11.03
CA TYR A 79 14.00 9.72 9.70
C TYR A 79 12.82 9.25 8.84
N VAL A 80 11.79 8.67 9.43
CA VAL A 80 10.55 8.34 8.72
C VAL A 80 9.86 9.60 8.25
N LYS A 81 9.66 10.57 9.14
CA LYS A 81 9.07 11.88 8.79
C LYS A 81 9.84 12.53 7.64
N ASP A 82 11.15 12.58 7.76
CA ASP A 82 12.04 13.19 6.77
C ASP A 82 12.01 12.46 5.42
N ALA A 83 11.98 11.14 5.41
CA ALA A 83 11.90 10.35 4.18
C ALA A 83 10.59 10.60 3.42
N PHE A 84 9.45 10.61 4.12
CA PHE A 84 8.16 10.90 3.49
C PHE A 84 8.07 12.34 2.99
N LEU A 85 8.51 13.30 3.77
CA LEU A 85 8.54 14.71 3.37
C LEU A 85 9.44 14.92 2.15
N ALA A 86 10.62 14.30 2.14
CA ALA A 86 11.56 14.44 1.03
C ALA A 86 11.06 13.92 -0.30
N ILE A 87 10.27 12.82 -0.28
CA ILE A 87 9.85 12.17 -1.53
C ILE A 87 8.44 12.55 -1.96
N GLU A 88 7.51 12.75 -1.02
CA GLU A 88 6.10 13.00 -1.32
C GLU A 88 5.77 14.49 -1.36
N ASP A 89 6.28 15.27 -0.41
CA ASP A 89 5.89 16.67 -0.31
C ASP A 89 6.92 17.53 0.45
N LYS A 90 7.99 17.96 -0.23
CA LYS A 90 9.07 18.77 0.37
C LYS A 90 8.60 20.06 1.03
N GLN A 91 7.52 20.64 0.53
CA GLN A 91 6.96 21.91 1.00
C GLN A 91 5.72 21.73 1.87
N PHE A 92 5.50 20.53 2.44
CA PHE A 92 4.30 20.16 3.19
C PHE A 92 3.94 21.21 4.27
N TYR A 93 4.92 21.65 5.06
CA TYR A 93 4.70 22.63 6.12
C TYR A 93 4.50 24.07 5.64
N SER A 94 4.76 24.36 4.34
CA SER A 94 4.72 25.72 3.79
C SER A 94 3.51 26.03 2.92
N HIS A 95 2.72 25.03 2.54
CA HIS A 95 1.50 25.22 1.75
C HIS A 95 0.25 24.78 2.53
N HIS A 96 -0.94 25.16 2.03
CA HIS A 96 -2.23 24.84 2.62
C HIS A 96 -2.98 23.79 1.79
N GLY A 97 -2.45 22.58 1.75
CA GLY A 97 -3.05 21.37 1.13
C GLY A 97 -2.79 21.25 -0.37
N LEU A 98 -2.99 22.26 -1.16
CA LEU A 98 -2.72 22.26 -2.59
C LEU A 98 -1.37 22.91 -2.87
N ASN A 99 -0.40 22.13 -3.33
CA ASN A 99 0.90 22.65 -3.74
C ASN A 99 0.86 23.13 -5.20
N PHE A 100 0.34 24.34 -5.44
CA PHE A 100 0.24 24.91 -6.79
C PHE A 100 1.59 25.03 -7.52
N LYS A 101 2.68 25.32 -6.78
CA LYS A 101 4.03 25.34 -7.34
C LYS A 101 4.48 23.93 -7.78
N GLY A 102 4.19 22.92 -6.97
CA GLY A 102 4.46 21.53 -7.29
C GLY A 102 3.65 21.04 -8.50
N ILE A 103 2.37 21.38 -8.54
CA ILE A 103 1.49 21.06 -9.68
C ILE A 103 2.01 21.71 -10.96
N ALA A 104 2.32 23.01 -10.94
CA ALA A 104 2.86 23.72 -12.11
C ALA A 104 4.18 23.10 -12.58
N ARG A 105 5.08 22.78 -11.67
CA ARG A 105 6.35 22.10 -11.98
C ARG A 105 6.12 20.73 -12.60
N ALA A 106 5.21 19.92 -12.05
CA ALA A 106 4.87 18.61 -12.58
C ALA A 106 4.32 18.70 -14.02
N VAL A 107 3.43 19.65 -14.28
CA VAL A 107 2.86 19.91 -15.63
C VAL A 107 3.97 20.30 -16.61
N ILE A 108 4.81 21.26 -16.25
CA ILE A 108 5.93 21.72 -17.11
C ILE A 108 6.90 20.58 -17.39
N THR A 109 7.27 19.81 -16.35
CA THR A 109 8.21 18.69 -16.48
C THR A 109 7.62 17.57 -17.34
N THR A 110 6.35 17.27 -17.19
CA THR A 110 5.64 16.28 -18.02
C THR A 110 5.61 16.71 -19.47
N PHE A 111 5.32 17.99 -19.73
CA PHE A 111 5.30 18.54 -21.09
C PHE A 111 6.70 18.49 -21.74
N LEU A 112 7.74 18.89 -21.00
CA LEU A 112 9.12 18.91 -21.53
C LEU A 112 9.73 17.52 -21.72
N LYS A 113 9.41 16.55 -20.85
CA LYS A 113 10.01 15.20 -20.88
C LYS A 113 9.12 14.16 -21.54
N GLY A 114 7.91 14.52 -22.00
CA GLY A 114 6.94 13.60 -22.61
C GLY A 114 6.44 12.47 -21.71
N ARG A 115 6.77 12.50 -20.41
CA ARG A 115 6.32 11.51 -19.42
C ARG A 115 6.19 12.13 -18.04
N ALA A 116 5.23 11.66 -17.25
CA ALA A 116 5.07 12.07 -15.86
C ALA A 116 6.26 11.53 -15.04
N THR A 117 7.09 12.43 -14.51
CA THR A 117 8.29 12.08 -13.77
C THR A 117 8.15 12.29 -12.26
N GLN A 118 7.17 13.07 -11.83
CA GLN A 118 6.88 13.35 -10.42
C GLN A 118 5.37 13.44 -10.19
N GLY A 119 4.89 12.92 -9.04
CA GLY A 119 3.53 13.14 -8.56
C GLY A 119 3.37 14.59 -8.09
N GLY A 120 2.26 15.24 -8.49
CA GLY A 120 1.94 16.61 -8.07
C GLY A 120 0.96 16.69 -6.91
N SER A 121 0.59 15.56 -6.29
CA SER A 121 -0.34 15.53 -5.16
C SER A 121 0.40 15.68 -3.84
N SER A 122 -0.13 16.53 -2.94
CA SER A 122 0.41 16.70 -1.59
C SER A 122 0.07 15.51 -0.67
N ILE A 123 0.74 15.43 0.48
CA ILE A 123 0.41 14.47 1.55
C ILE A 123 -1.06 14.60 1.95
N THR A 124 -1.58 15.82 2.12
CA THR A 124 -3.00 16.04 2.47
C THR A 124 -3.95 15.54 1.39
N GLN A 125 -3.61 15.72 0.11
CA GLN A 125 -4.40 15.17 -1.00
C GLN A 125 -4.40 13.63 -1.01
N GLN A 126 -3.27 13.03 -0.71
CA GLN A 126 -3.16 11.57 -0.61
C GLN A 126 -3.97 11.04 0.58
N LEU A 127 -3.92 11.70 1.74
CA LEU A 127 -4.76 11.38 2.89
C LEU A 127 -6.24 11.48 2.54
N ALA A 128 -6.68 12.59 1.93
CA ALA A 128 -8.06 12.78 1.49
C ALA A 128 -8.53 11.66 0.55
N LYS A 129 -7.67 11.27 -0.40
CA LYS A 129 -7.95 10.19 -1.34
C LYS A 129 -8.07 8.84 -0.63
N ASN A 130 -7.09 8.48 0.21
CA ASN A 130 -6.98 7.14 0.76
C ASN A 130 -8.01 6.89 1.87
N ALA A 131 -8.31 7.90 2.70
CA ALA A 131 -9.24 7.75 3.82
C ALA A 131 -10.71 7.90 3.43
N PHE A 132 -11.04 8.69 2.40
CA PHE A 132 -12.43 9.13 2.21
C PHE A 132 -12.97 8.96 0.80
N LEU A 133 -12.18 8.51 -0.18
CA LEU A 133 -12.62 8.41 -1.56
C LEU A 133 -12.42 7.00 -2.14
N THR A 134 -13.23 6.67 -3.13
CA THR A 134 -13.09 5.42 -3.87
C THR A 134 -11.87 5.43 -4.80
N PRO A 135 -11.28 4.27 -5.14
CA PRO A 135 -10.08 4.18 -5.97
C PRO A 135 -10.27 4.61 -7.44
N GLU A 136 -11.48 4.89 -7.88
CA GLU A 136 -11.78 5.27 -9.26
C GLU A 136 -11.01 6.51 -9.74
N LYS A 137 -10.43 6.44 -10.93
CA LYS A 137 -9.65 7.55 -11.53
C LYS A 137 -10.54 8.46 -12.36
N THR A 138 -11.41 9.25 -11.70
CA THR A 138 -12.34 10.17 -12.35
C THR A 138 -12.02 11.65 -12.07
N PHE A 139 -12.46 12.55 -12.94
CA PHE A 139 -12.37 14.00 -12.70
C PHE A 139 -13.16 14.40 -11.45
N SER A 140 -14.36 13.84 -11.27
CA SER A 140 -15.21 14.04 -10.10
C SER A 140 -14.45 13.73 -8.79
N ARG A 141 -13.81 12.57 -8.73
CA ARG A 141 -12.98 12.20 -7.57
C ARG A 141 -11.87 13.21 -7.31
N LYS A 142 -11.20 13.72 -8.36
CA LYS A 142 -10.11 14.70 -8.18
C LYS A 142 -10.62 16.04 -7.65
N VAL A 143 -11.82 16.47 -8.01
CA VAL A 143 -12.46 17.67 -7.44
C VAL A 143 -12.84 17.42 -5.97
N LYS A 144 -13.45 16.27 -5.66
CA LYS A 144 -13.79 15.88 -4.28
C LYS A 144 -12.53 15.82 -3.40
N GLU A 145 -11.43 15.24 -3.90
CA GLU A 145 -10.12 15.23 -3.24
C GLU A 145 -9.64 16.65 -2.89
N ALA A 146 -9.73 17.61 -3.81
CA ALA A 146 -9.32 18.99 -3.55
C ALA A 146 -10.19 19.66 -2.48
N ILE A 147 -11.51 19.41 -2.50
CA ILE A 147 -12.44 19.94 -1.49
C ILE A 147 -12.13 19.37 -0.10
N LEU A 148 -11.96 18.05 0.00
CA LEU A 148 -11.61 17.39 1.26
C LEU A 148 -10.22 17.84 1.76
N THR A 149 -9.26 17.99 0.86
CA THR A 149 -7.94 18.53 1.20
C THR A 149 -8.04 19.89 1.90
N TYR A 150 -8.86 20.80 1.35
CA TYR A 150 -9.09 22.10 1.96
C TYR A 150 -9.78 21.99 3.34
N GLN A 151 -10.73 21.08 3.50
CA GLN A 151 -11.40 20.84 4.79
C GLN A 151 -10.45 20.28 5.84
N ILE A 152 -9.63 19.28 5.46
CA ILE A 152 -8.61 18.65 6.32
C ILE A 152 -7.62 19.70 6.84
N GLU A 153 -7.07 20.54 5.95
CA GLU A 153 -6.12 21.59 6.30
C GLU A 153 -6.70 22.68 7.22
N ARG A 154 -8.02 22.85 7.21
CA ARG A 154 -8.70 23.78 8.15
C ARG A 154 -9.02 23.16 9.49
N THR A 155 -9.06 21.85 9.56
CA THR A 155 -9.50 21.10 10.75
C THR A 155 -8.35 20.60 11.56
N TYR A 156 -7.26 20.20 10.91
CA TYR A 156 -6.09 19.57 11.52
C TYR A 156 -4.83 20.39 11.31
N THR A 157 -3.93 20.34 12.29
CA THR A 157 -2.55 20.82 12.16
C THR A 157 -1.75 19.98 11.17
N LYS A 158 -0.63 20.49 10.70
CA LYS A 158 0.26 19.74 9.79
C LYS A 158 0.76 18.44 10.41
N ASP A 159 1.08 18.44 11.69
CA ASP A 159 1.53 17.25 12.40
C ASP A 159 0.43 16.22 12.53
N GLU A 160 -0.80 16.61 12.85
CA GLU A 160 -1.95 15.70 12.86
C GLU A 160 -2.26 15.12 11.47
N ILE A 161 -2.10 15.92 10.41
CA ILE A 161 -2.26 15.44 9.02
C ILE A 161 -1.19 14.40 8.69
N LEU A 162 0.07 14.65 9.03
CA LEU A 162 1.17 13.73 8.79
C LEU A 162 1.00 12.44 9.61
N GLU A 163 0.61 12.56 10.89
CA GLU A 163 0.27 11.42 11.75
C GLU A 163 -0.79 10.53 11.11
N ARG A 164 -1.91 11.12 10.70
CA ARG A 164 -3.01 10.40 10.05
C ARG A 164 -2.58 9.76 8.75
N TYR A 165 -1.78 10.47 7.94
CA TYR A 165 -1.26 9.96 6.68
C TYR A 165 -0.40 8.72 6.89
N LEU A 166 0.58 8.77 7.80
CA LEU A 166 1.47 7.65 8.09
C LEU A 166 0.74 6.43 8.65
N ASN A 167 -0.34 6.65 9.40
CA ASN A 167 -1.18 5.59 9.94
C ASN A 167 -2.19 5.03 8.93
N GLU A 168 -2.50 5.78 7.86
CA GLU A 168 -3.54 5.42 6.89
C GLU A 168 -3.01 4.65 5.69
N ILE A 169 -1.83 5.01 5.17
CA ILE A 169 -1.36 4.51 3.88
C ILE A 169 -0.97 3.04 3.90
N TYR A 170 -1.06 2.42 2.73
CA TYR A 170 -0.71 1.03 2.49
C TYR A 170 0.78 0.88 2.18
N TYR A 171 1.44 -0.04 2.87
CA TYR A 171 2.87 -0.33 2.75
C TYR A 171 3.19 -1.66 2.06
N GLY A 172 2.28 -2.25 1.34
CA GLY A 172 2.48 -3.56 0.72
C GLY A 172 2.32 -4.73 1.70
N SER A 173 2.33 -5.94 1.16
CA SER A 173 2.19 -7.19 1.94
C SER A 173 1.04 -7.18 2.96
N GLY A 174 -0.08 -6.50 2.66
CA GLY A 174 -1.23 -6.35 3.56
C GLY A 174 -0.98 -5.44 4.78
N SER A 175 0.07 -4.62 4.80
CA SER A 175 0.42 -3.76 5.93
C SER A 175 -0.12 -2.35 5.76
N TYR A 176 -0.97 -1.90 6.67
CA TYR A 176 -1.47 -0.53 6.76
C TYR A 176 -0.92 0.16 7.99
N GLY A 177 -0.48 1.41 7.82
CA GLY A 177 0.14 2.18 8.88
C GLY A 177 1.61 1.85 9.08
N ILE A 178 2.36 2.90 9.44
CA ILE A 178 3.82 2.84 9.54
C ILE A 178 4.29 1.91 10.67
N LYS A 179 3.53 1.82 11.78
CA LYS A 179 3.86 0.94 12.90
C LYS A 179 3.81 -0.53 12.48
N ASN A 180 2.72 -0.92 11.81
CA ASN A 180 2.58 -2.28 11.30
C ASN A 180 3.65 -2.60 10.24
N ALA A 181 4.00 -1.62 9.39
CA ALA A 181 5.05 -1.80 8.40
C ALA A 181 6.43 -2.01 9.05
N ALA A 182 6.78 -1.23 10.08
CA ALA A 182 8.03 -1.38 10.82
C ALA A 182 8.14 -2.77 11.47
N GLU A 183 7.08 -3.18 12.17
CA GLU A 183 7.03 -4.51 12.79
C GLU A 183 7.06 -5.61 11.73
N GLN A 184 6.30 -5.48 10.64
CA GLN A 184 6.24 -6.49 9.62
C GLN A 184 7.56 -6.71 8.91
N TYR A 185 8.15 -5.63 8.37
CA TYR A 185 9.34 -5.75 7.54
C TYR A 185 10.62 -5.92 8.35
N PHE A 186 10.70 -5.36 9.58
CA PHE A 186 11.96 -5.31 10.34
C PHE A 186 11.88 -5.88 11.75
N ARG A 187 10.69 -6.24 12.26
CA ARG A 187 10.50 -6.65 13.67
C ARG A 187 10.99 -5.60 14.64
N LYS A 188 10.78 -4.32 14.30
CA LYS A 188 11.22 -3.16 15.07
C LYS A 188 10.06 -2.26 15.43
N ASP A 189 10.22 -1.57 16.57
CA ASP A 189 9.38 -0.43 16.86
C ASP A 189 9.66 0.69 15.84
N VAL A 190 8.64 1.42 15.44
CA VAL A 190 8.74 2.49 14.44
C VAL A 190 9.68 3.62 14.85
N LYS A 191 9.88 3.84 16.16
CA LYS A 191 10.82 4.84 16.69
C LYS A 191 12.28 4.45 16.47
N ASP A 192 12.57 3.15 16.35
CA ASP A 192 13.92 2.59 16.25
C ASP A 192 14.39 2.40 14.81
N LEU A 193 13.58 2.84 13.83
CA LEU A 193 13.95 2.78 12.42
C LEU A 193 15.10 3.75 12.10
N ASN A 194 16.15 3.23 11.46
CA ASN A 194 17.28 4.01 10.99
C ASN A 194 16.98 4.69 9.63
N VAL A 195 17.93 5.52 9.14
CA VAL A 195 17.79 6.25 7.88
C VAL A 195 17.51 5.34 6.69
N ALA A 196 18.22 4.21 6.60
CA ALA A 196 18.11 3.28 5.49
C ALA A 196 16.75 2.57 5.46
N GLU A 197 16.27 2.13 6.63
CA GLU A 197 14.97 1.46 6.82
C GLU A 197 13.82 2.44 6.57
N ALA A 198 13.90 3.64 7.11
CA ALA A 198 12.91 4.70 6.89
C ALA A 198 12.75 5.04 5.40
N ALA A 199 13.86 5.20 4.69
CA ALA A 199 13.85 5.46 3.25
C ALA A 199 13.28 4.27 2.44
N LEU A 200 13.53 3.03 2.87
CA LEU A 200 12.94 1.85 2.22
C LEU A 200 11.41 1.87 2.35
N LEU A 201 10.89 2.04 3.58
CA LEU A 201 9.45 2.09 3.83
C LEU A 201 8.77 3.24 3.09
N ALA A 202 9.38 4.42 3.07
CA ALA A 202 8.83 5.57 2.33
C ALA A 202 8.75 5.37 0.81
N GLY A 203 9.48 4.38 0.28
CA GLY A 203 9.43 4.02 -1.13
C GLY A 203 8.22 3.22 -1.55
N ILE A 204 7.65 2.43 -0.65
CA ILE A 204 6.65 1.41 -0.95
C ILE A 204 5.30 2.01 -1.39
N PRO A 205 4.70 3.00 -0.69
CA PRO A 205 3.34 3.48 -0.95
C PRO A 205 3.11 4.05 -2.35
N ASN A 206 4.16 4.47 -3.03
CA ASN A 206 4.06 5.00 -4.40
C ASN A 206 3.54 3.95 -5.40
N ARG A 207 4.03 2.71 -5.30
CA ARG A 207 3.60 1.52 -6.06
C ARG A 207 3.87 0.27 -5.25
N PRO A 208 2.98 -0.12 -4.32
CA PRO A 208 3.22 -1.22 -3.39
C PRO A 208 3.58 -2.52 -4.09
N THR A 209 2.85 -2.92 -5.13
CA THR A 209 3.14 -4.13 -5.91
C THR A 209 4.55 -4.14 -6.52
N LYS A 210 5.11 -2.95 -6.87
CA LYS A 210 6.43 -2.83 -7.51
C LYS A 210 7.56 -2.70 -6.50
N TYR A 211 7.31 -2.00 -5.39
CA TYR A 211 8.33 -1.59 -4.42
C TYR A 211 8.23 -2.33 -3.09
N ASP A 212 7.35 -3.32 -2.97
CA ASP A 212 7.34 -4.25 -1.85
C ASP A 212 8.64 -5.09 -1.88
N PRO A 213 9.50 -5.01 -0.85
CA PRO A 213 10.78 -5.71 -0.84
C PRO A 213 10.63 -7.24 -0.82
N ASN A 214 9.52 -7.78 -0.31
CA ASN A 214 9.22 -9.20 -0.35
C ASN A 214 8.91 -9.71 -1.76
N ARG A 215 8.43 -8.84 -2.64
CA ARG A 215 8.16 -9.15 -4.05
C ARG A 215 9.36 -8.87 -4.95
N ASN A 216 10.02 -7.74 -4.75
CA ASN A 216 11.15 -7.32 -5.56
C ASN A 216 12.09 -6.40 -4.78
N LEU A 217 13.04 -7.01 -4.08
CA LEU A 217 14.02 -6.30 -3.27
C LEU A 217 14.86 -5.30 -4.10
N GLU A 218 15.23 -5.66 -5.32
CA GLU A 218 16.05 -4.79 -6.18
C GLU A 218 15.31 -3.48 -6.52
N ASN A 219 14.04 -3.57 -6.91
CA ASN A 219 13.22 -2.39 -7.18
C ASN A 219 13.03 -1.53 -5.92
N ALA A 220 12.81 -2.16 -4.76
CA ALA A 220 12.69 -1.47 -3.48
C ALA A 220 13.97 -0.70 -3.13
N LEU A 221 15.15 -1.34 -3.25
CA LEU A 221 16.45 -0.72 -3.01
C LEU A 221 16.77 0.37 -4.04
N HIS A 222 16.42 0.19 -5.31
CA HIS A 222 16.54 1.26 -6.28
C HIS A 222 15.70 2.50 -5.89
N ARG A 223 14.47 2.30 -5.44
CA ARG A 223 13.60 3.39 -4.97
C ARG A 223 14.13 4.04 -3.71
N GLN A 224 14.61 3.26 -2.75
CA GLN A 224 15.27 3.72 -1.52
C GLN A 224 16.44 4.68 -1.82
N LYS A 225 17.34 4.32 -2.75
CA LYS A 225 18.47 5.18 -3.13
C LYS A 225 18.03 6.54 -3.66
N ILE A 226 16.91 6.59 -4.38
CA ILE A 226 16.34 7.86 -4.85
C ILE A 226 15.88 8.69 -3.64
N ILE A 227 15.22 8.07 -2.67
CA ILE A 227 14.72 8.76 -1.47
C ILE A 227 15.88 9.26 -0.61
N LEU A 228 16.88 8.45 -0.36
CA LEU A 228 18.09 8.86 0.35
C LEU A 228 18.76 10.07 -0.30
N LYS A 229 18.86 10.09 -1.63
CA LYS A 229 19.37 11.22 -2.38
C LYS A 229 18.52 12.49 -2.18
N GLU A 230 17.17 12.34 -2.20
CA GLU A 230 16.27 13.48 -1.97
C GLU A 230 16.37 13.99 -0.53
N MET A 231 16.48 13.10 0.48
CA MET A 231 16.69 13.47 1.88
C MET A 231 18.00 14.26 2.05
N TYR A 232 19.10 13.80 1.46
CA TYR A 232 20.39 14.50 1.50
C TYR A 232 20.33 15.84 0.76
N THR A 233 19.78 15.88 -0.45
CA THR A 233 19.69 17.11 -1.25
C THR A 233 18.81 18.17 -0.59
N ASP A 234 17.80 17.74 0.18
CA ASP A 234 16.88 18.60 0.93
C ASP A 234 17.42 18.97 2.33
N GLY A 235 18.65 18.54 2.66
CA GLY A 235 19.32 18.84 3.93
C GLY A 235 18.71 18.17 5.16
N ARG A 236 17.95 17.08 4.98
CA ARG A 236 17.29 16.35 6.08
C ARG A 236 18.19 15.34 6.75
N ILE A 237 19.22 14.89 6.04
CA ILE A 237 20.29 14.02 6.56
C ILE A 237 21.65 14.59 6.16
N THR A 238 22.66 14.28 6.99
CA THR A 238 24.05 14.68 6.69
C THR A 238 24.66 13.81 5.59
N LYS A 239 25.84 14.21 5.10
CA LYS A 239 26.59 13.42 4.11
C LYS A 239 26.99 12.05 4.68
N GLU A 240 27.42 12.03 5.93
CA GLU A 240 27.80 10.81 6.64
C GLU A 240 26.63 9.84 6.76
N GLN A 241 25.45 10.34 7.20
CA GLN A 241 24.22 9.54 7.30
C GLN A 241 23.78 9.00 5.93
N TYR A 242 23.94 9.81 4.86
CA TYR A 242 23.64 9.39 3.49
C TYR A 242 24.56 8.25 3.04
N ASP A 243 25.88 8.38 3.26
CA ASP A 243 26.86 7.36 2.86
C ASP A 243 26.69 6.06 3.66
N GLU A 244 26.45 6.16 4.98
CA GLU A 244 26.13 5.03 5.83
C GLU A 244 24.85 4.30 5.38
N ALA A 245 23.80 5.06 5.06
CA ALA A 245 22.53 4.48 4.59
C ALA A 245 22.64 3.83 3.21
N LEU A 246 23.50 4.34 2.33
CA LEU A 246 23.81 3.69 1.03
C LEU A 246 24.61 2.39 1.17
N ALA A 247 25.47 2.31 2.18
CA ALA A 247 26.27 1.13 2.49
C ALA A 247 25.48 0.08 3.30
N TYR A 248 24.32 0.45 3.86
CA TYR A 248 23.48 -0.42 4.64
C TYR A 248 22.86 -1.53 3.78
N LYS A 249 22.86 -2.76 4.29
CA LYS A 249 22.40 -3.94 3.55
C LYS A 249 21.01 -4.36 3.97
N PHE A 250 20.30 -4.96 3.02
CA PHE A 250 19.01 -5.59 3.26
C PHE A 250 19.04 -6.99 2.66
N GLU A 251 18.60 -7.96 3.43
CA GLU A 251 18.53 -9.36 3.03
C GLU A 251 17.14 -9.91 3.34
N LEU A 252 16.61 -10.74 2.44
CA LEU A 252 15.36 -11.45 2.69
C LEU A 252 15.61 -12.54 3.75
N GLU A 253 14.62 -12.75 4.62
CA GLU A 253 14.61 -13.77 5.67
C GLU A 253 14.95 -15.15 5.12
N ASN A 254 15.93 -15.81 5.76
CA ASN A 254 16.24 -17.23 5.58
C ASN A 254 16.70 -17.86 6.90
N GLU A 255 16.82 -19.20 6.97
CA GLU A 255 17.14 -19.92 8.21
C GLU A 255 18.51 -19.55 8.81
N ASP A 256 19.44 -19.10 7.99
CA ASP A 256 20.82 -18.82 8.44
C ASP A 256 20.95 -17.37 8.93
N ASN A 257 20.39 -16.38 8.18
CA ASN A 257 20.59 -14.97 8.48
C ASN A 257 19.74 -14.46 9.67
N ILE A 258 18.63 -15.11 10.02
CA ILE A 258 17.85 -14.76 11.22
C ILE A 258 18.57 -15.08 12.53
N LYS A 259 19.54 -15.99 12.53
CA LYS A 259 20.32 -16.39 13.72
C LYS A 259 21.50 -15.49 13.99
N ASN A 260 22.11 -14.95 12.92
CA ASN A 260 23.30 -14.10 13.00
C ASN A 260 23.18 -12.95 11.99
N VAL A 261 22.50 -11.87 12.40
CA VAL A 261 22.36 -10.68 11.55
C VAL A 261 23.68 -9.90 11.52
N PRO A 262 24.33 -9.70 10.34
CA PRO A 262 25.55 -8.93 10.26
C PRO A 262 25.35 -7.47 10.69
N ALA A 263 26.42 -6.82 11.13
CA ALA A 263 26.38 -5.38 11.39
C ALA A 263 25.98 -4.62 10.11
N ASN A 264 25.28 -3.51 10.26
CA ASN A 264 24.79 -2.67 9.16
C ASN A 264 23.90 -3.45 8.16
N THR A 265 23.13 -4.41 8.65
CA THR A 265 22.21 -5.21 7.84
C THR A 265 20.84 -5.28 8.53
N SER A 266 19.76 -5.16 7.76
CA SER A 266 18.41 -5.50 8.19
C SER A 266 17.90 -6.71 7.43
N ILE A 267 17.27 -7.61 8.16
CA ILE A 267 16.51 -8.70 7.57
C ILE A 267 15.12 -8.18 7.22
N ILE A 268 14.70 -8.44 5.99
CA ILE A 268 13.32 -8.21 5.52
C ILE A 268 12.54 -9.49 5.80
N TYR A 269 11.64 -9.41 6.74
CA TYR A 269 10.80 -10.54 7.14
C TYR A 269 9.62 -10.71 6.19
N ASN A 270 9.34 -11.95 5.81
CA ASN A 270 8.20 -12.28 4.96
C ASN A 270 6.94 -12.47 5.83
N LYS A 271 5.90 -11.68 5.58
CA LYS A 271 4.63 -11.77 6.30
C LYS A 271 3.95 -13.13 6.15
N ARG A 272 4.12 -13.80 5.00
CA ARG A 272 3.47 -15.10 4.75
C ARG A 272 3.82 -16.15 5.80
N THR A 273 4.92 -15.97 6.54
CA THR A 273 5.28 -16.87 7.66
C THR A 273 4.52 -16.60 8.95
N LYS A 274 3.96 -15.38 9.15
CA LYS A 274 3.18 -15.01 10.36
C LYS A 274 1.67 -15.15 10.21
N THR A 275 1.13 -15.06 8.99
CA THR A 275 -0.31 -15.19 8.77
C THR A 275 -0.68 -16.67 8.92
N THR A 276 -1.31 -16.99 10.04
CA THR A 276 -1.79 -18.36 10.31
C THR A 276 -3.09 -18.58 9.56
N TYR A 277 -3.00 -18.80 8.25
CA TYR A 277 -4.15 -19.25 7.48
C TYR A 277 -4.60 -20.63 7.98
N LYS A 278 -5.90 -20.83 8.11
CA LYS A 278 -6.49 -22.12 8.42
C LYS A 278 -6.22 -23.13 7.31
N ASN A 279 -6.24 -22.64 6.08
CA ASN A 279 -6.02 -23.40 4.86
C ASN A 279 -5.00 -22.72 3.94
N PRO A 280 -3.71 -22.67 4.33
CA PRO A 280 -2.69 -21.85 3.68
C PRO A 280 -2.48 -22.20 2.20
N GLU A 281 -2.62 -23.44 1.79
CA GLU A 281 -2.50 -23.87 0.39
C GLU A 281 -3.53 -23.19 -0.48
N LEU A 282 -4.79 -23.24 -0.06
CA LEU A 282 -5.89 -22.63 -0.81
C LEU A 282 -5.79 -21.10 -0.78
N THR A 283 -5.53 -20.54 0.40
CA THR A 283 -5.48 -19.08 0.57
C THR A 283 -4.41 -18.48 -0.30
N THR A 284 -3.22 -19.10 -0.40
CA THR A 284 -2.14 -18.64 -1.29
C THR A 284 -2.57 -18.65 -2.77
N ILE A 285 -3.21 -19.72 -3.22
CA ILE A 285 -3.70 -19.83 -4.61
C ILE A 285 -4.73 -18.72 -4.91
N VAL A 286 -5.65 -18.48 -3.98
CA VAL A 286 -6.65 -17.43 -4.13
C VAL A 286 -5.99 -16.04 -4.15
N GLU A 287 -5.01 -15.78 -3.28
CA GLU A 287 -4.25 -14.52 -3.29
C GLU A 287 -3.53 -14.30 -4.61
N ASP A 288 -2.81 -15.32 -5.11
CA ASP A 288 -2.07 -15.25 -6.37
C ASP A 288 -3.01 -14.99 -7.56
N TYR A 289 -4.16 -15.66 -7.61
CA TYR A 289 -5.18 -15.44 -8.66
C TYR A 289 -5.78 -14.02 -8.56
N LEU A 290 -6.10 -13.56 -7.36
CA LEU A 290 -6.63 -12.21 -7.16
C LEU A 290 -5.61 -11.12 -7.54
N ALA A 291 -4.32 -11.37 -7.34
CA ALA A 291 -3.25 -10.44 -7.68
C ALA A 291 -3.09 -10.21 -9.19
N GLU A 292 -3.63 -11.12 -10.04
CA GLU A 292 -3.70 -10.91 -11.49
C GLU A 292 -4.83 -9.97 -11.91
N ILE A 293 -5.88 -9.83 -11.08
CA ILE A 293 -7.13 -9.13 -11.42
C ILE A 293 -7.27 -7.81 -10.65
N TYR A 294 -6.84 -7.78 -9.40
CA TYR A 294 -7.00 -6.67 -8.47
C TYR A 294 -5.64 -6.14 -8.01
N ASP A 295 -5.59 -4.83 -7.71
CA ASP A 295 -4.48 -4.28 -6.96
C ASP A 295 -4.46 -4.89 -5.55
N GLU A 296 -3.27 -5.11 -4.99
CA GLU A 296 -3.10 -5.76 -3.67
C GLU A 296 -3.88 -5.05 -2.57
N GLU A 297 -3.95 -3.72 -2.60
CA GLU A 297 -4.78 -2.94 -1.69
C GLU A 297 -6.25 -3.38 -1.73
N GLN A 298 -6.81 -3.58 -2.91
CA GLN A 298 -8.20 -4.00 -3.09
C GLN A 298 -8.45 -5.41 -2.54
N ILE A 299 -7.50 -6.33 -2.68
CA ILE A 299 -7.62 -7.71 -2.17
C ILE A 299 -7.88 -7.73 -0.67
N TYR A 300 -7.22 -6.86 0.09
CA TYR A 300 -7.31 -6.88 1.56
C TYR A 300 -8.36 -5.92 2.15
N THR A 301 -8.95 -5.02 1.36
CA THR A 301 -9.71 -3.89 1.88
C THR A 301 -11.09 -3.70 1.28
N SER A 302 -11.37 -4.31 0.11
CA SER A 302 -12.63 -4.09 -0.60
C SER A 302 -13.77 -4.98 -0.15
N GLY A 303 -13.56 -5.87 0.83
CA GLY A 303 -14.58 -6.78 1.33
C GLY A 303 -15.07 -7.77 0.27
N LEU A 304 -14.16 -8.24 -0.59
CA LEU A 304 -14.49 -9.22 -1.62
C LEU A 304 -15.05 -10.49 -0.98
N LYS A 305 -15.98 -11.13 -1.65
CA LYS A 305 -16.49 -12.47 -1.30
C LYS A 305 -16.08 -13.45 -2.38
N ILE A 306 -15.16 -14.33 -2.05
CA ILE A 306 -14.57 -15.30 -2.98
C ILE A 306 -15.21 -16.66 -2.72
N TYR A 307 -15.91 -17.17 -3.69
CA TYR A 307 -16.53 -18.50 -3.61
C TYR A 307 -15.66 -19.48 -4.38
N THR A 308 -15.23 -20.53 -3.69
CA THR A 308 -14.39 -21.59 -4.26
C THR A 308 -15.18 -22.88 -4.46
N THR A 309 -14.63 -23.81 -5.22
CA THR A 309 -15.15 -25.17 -5.38
C THR A 309 -14.70 -26.14 -4.28
N ILE A 310 -13.88 -25.66 -3.35
CA ILE A 310 -13.34 -26.44 -2.23
C ILE A 310 -14.49 -26.92 -1.33
N ASP A 311 -14.32 -28.12 -0.82
CA ASP A 311 -15.13 -28.69 0.25
C ASP A 311 -14.25 -28.87 1.49
N LEU A 312 -14.57 -28.14 2.58
CA LEU A 312 -13.75 -28.17 3.79
C LEU A 312 -13.70 -29.56 4.46
N ASP A 313 -14.73 -30.39 4.32
CA ASP A 313 -14.73 -31.75 4.85
C ASP A 313 -13.76 -32.63 4.06
N TYR A 314 -13.78 -32.54 2.72
CA TYR A 314 -12.80 -33.24 1.89
C TYR A 314 -11.39 -32.70 2.11
N GLN A 315 -11.23 -31.39 2.27
CA GLN A 315 -9.92 -30.76 2.57
C GLN A 315 -9.32 -31.30 3.85
N LYS A 316 -10.13 -31.41 4.90
CA LYS A 316 -9.71 -31.98 6.18
C LYS A 316 -9.26 -33.44 6.04
N VAL A 317 -10.08 -34.28 5.44
CA VAL A 317 -9.75 -35.70 5.21
C VAL A 317 -8.49 -35.84 4.36
N ALA A 318 -8.37 -35.04 3.30
CA ALA A 318 -7.20 -35.02 2.42
C ALA A 318 -5.92 -34.70 3.21
N LYS A 319 -5.92 -33.66 4.04
CA LYS A 319 -4.79 -33.28 4.88
C LYS A 319 -4.41 -34.36 5.90
N GLU A 320 -5.39 -34.91 6.60
CA GLU A 320 -5.18 -35.95 7.59
C GLU A 320 -4.59 -37.20 6.96
N THR A 321 -5.17 -37.67 5.84
CA THR A 321 -4.70 -38.84 5.10
C THR A 321 -3.30 -38.63 4.56
N PHE A 322 -3.04 -37.48 3.92
CA PHE A 322 -1.74 -37.15 3.37
C PHE A 322 -0.65 -37.12 4.44
N ASN A 323 -0.88 -36.45 5.57
CA ASN A 323 0.12 -36.32 6.64
C ASN A 323 0.32 -37.66 7.42
N SER A 324 -0.68 -38.53 7.47
CA SER A 324 -0.58 -39.83 8.12
C SER A 324 0.04 -40.91 7.23
N TYR A 325 0.22 -40.64 5.93
CA TYR A 325 0.74 -41.65 5.00
C TYR A 325 2.16 -42.11 5.37
N PRO A 326 2.41 -43.42 5.49
CA PRO A 326 3.65 -43.93 6.09
C PRO A 326 4.94 -43.49 5.41
N TYR A 327 4.92 -43.31 4.06
CA TYR A 327 6.09 -42.85 3.31
C TYR A 327 6.52 -41.42 3.65
N PHE A 328 5.58 -40.57 4.09
CA PHE A 328 5.90 -39.18 4.50
C PHE A 328 6.42 -39.08 5.93
N LYS A 329 6.57 -40.20 6.66
CA LYS A 329 7.31 -40.21 7.91
C LYS A 329 8.80 -40.00 7.69
N ASN A 330 9.34 -40.36 6.54
CA ASN A 330 10.70 -40.01 6.14
C ASN A 330 10.77 -38.51 5.80
N LYS A 331 11.75 -37.78 6.40
CA LYS A 331 11.91 -36.33 6.22
C LYS A 331 12.28 -35.91 4.80
N GLU A 332 12.91 -36.82 4.04
CA GLU A 332 13.40 -36.55 2.68
C GLU A 332 12.29 -36.65 1.62
N ILE A 333 11.17 -37.31 1.92
CA ILE A 333 10.08 -37.52 0.98
C ILE A 333 8.96 -36.50 1.26
N ASN A 334 8.57 -35.79 0.23
CA ASN A 334 7.42 -34.91 0.21
C ASN A 334 6.60 -35.10 -1.07
N GLY A 335 5.39 -34.60 -1.13
CA GLY A 335 4.50 -34.75 -2.27
C GLY A 335 3.39 -33.70 -2.28
N ALA A 336 2.43 -33.87 -3.15
CA ALA A 336 1.22 -33.06 -3.24
C ALA A 336 0.02 -33.93 -3.58
N MET A 337 -1.18 -33.44 -3.30
CA MET A 337 -2.43 -34.09 -3.66
C MET A 337 -3.47 -33.05 -4.09
N ILE A 338 -4.12 -33.31 -5.22
CA ILE A 338 -5.26 -32.54 -5.70
C ILE A 338 -6.43 -33.51 -5.92
N THR A 339 -7.60 -33.15 -5.39
CA THR A 339 -8.84 -33.87 -5.63
C THR A 339 -9.75 -33.04 -6.53
N LEU A 340 -10.19 -33.61 -7.62
CA LEU A 340 -11.08 -32.98 -8.59
C LEU A 340 -12.47 -33.59 -8.53
N ASP A 341 -13.49 -32.77 -8.71
CA ASP A 341 -14.84 -33.26 -9.04
C ASP A 341 -14.86 -33.73 -10.50
N PRO A 342 -15.17 -35.02 -10.78
CA PRO A 342 -15.11 -35.53 -12.13
C PRO A 342 -16.21 -35.00 -13.06
N PHE A 343 -17.25 -34.38 -12.52
CA PHE A 343 -18.37 -33.83 -13.30
C PHE A 343 -18.18 -32.37 -13.66
N THR A 344 -17.56 -31.59 -12.75
CA THR A 344 -17.38 -30.14 -12.92
C THR A 344 -15.95 -29.77 -13.29
N GLY A 345 -14.98 -30.65 -13.00
CA GLY A 345 -13.54 -30.34 -13.09
C GLY A 345 -13.03 -29.43 -11.98
N GLY A 346 -13.88 -29.03 -11.02
CA GLY A 346 -13.52 -28.14 -9.92
C GLY A 346 -12.60 -28.84 -8.91
N ILE A 347 -11.66 -28.08 -8.35
CA ILE A 347 -10.79 -28.55 -7.26
C ILE A 347 -11.62 -28.65 -5.98
N VAL A 348 -11.71 -29.84 -5.41
CA VAL A 348 -12.47 -30.13 -4.19
C VAL A 348 -11.58 -30.06 -2.94
N SER A 349 -10.33 -30.52 -3.06
CA SER A 349 -9.31 -30.37 -2.02
C SER A 349 -7.91 -30.28 -2.61
N ILE A 350 -6.97 -29.64 -1.86
CA ILE A 350 -5.59 -29.46 -2.29
C ILE A 350 -4.65 -29.53 -1.11
N VAL A 351 -3.54 -30.27 -1.26
CA VAL A 351 -2.45 -30.38 -0.29
C VAL A 351 -1.13 -30.10 -1.01
N GLY A 352 -0.50 -28.96 -0.74
CA GLY A 352 0.73 -28.50 -1.40
C GLY A 352 2.03 -29.13 -0.87
N GLY A 353 1.93 -29.85 0.22
CA GLY A 353 3.05 -30.55 0.82
C GLY A 353 2.84 -30.93 2.28
N LYS A 354 3.78 -31.72 2.81
CA LYS A 354 3.79 -32.10 4.21
C LYS A 354 3.98 -30.85 5.10
N ASN A 355 3.06 -30.66 6.05
CA ASN A 355 3.10 -29.50 6.97
C ASN A 355 3.22 -28.15 6.23
N PHE A 356 2.52 -28.01 5.13
CA PHE A 356 2.56 -26.81 4.30
C PHE A 356 2.20 -25.55 5.13
N LYS A 357 2.96 -24.48 4.90
CA LYS A 357 2.70 -23.13 5.45
C LYS A 357 2.73 -22.13 4.30
N ALA A 358 2.03 -21.02 4.46
CA ALA A 358 2.10 -19.92 3.50
C ALA A 358 3.56 -19.49 3.27
N GLY A 359 3.91 -19.29 1.98
CA GLY A 359 5.28 -18.99 1.57
C GLY A 359 6.17 -20.20 1.27
N ASN A 360 5.75 -21.43 1.62
CA ASN A 360 6.45 -22.62 1.20
C ASN A 360 6.20 -22.91 -0.29
N PHE A 361 7.13 -23.67 -0.90
CA PHE A 361 6.95 -24.17 -2.27
C PHE A 361 5.73 -25.10 -2.33
N ASP A 362 4.71 -24.67 -3.08
CA ASP A 362 3.50 -25.46 -3.30
C ASP A 362 3.70 -26.45 -4.45
N ARG A 363 3.86 -27.74 -4.09
CA ARG A 363 4.09 -28.82 -5.06
C ARG A 363 2.87 -29.18 -5.88
N ALA A 364 1.69 -28.72 -5.47
CA ALA A 364 0.47 -28.98 -6.21
C ALA A 364 0.28 -28.02 -7.39
N THR A 365 0.83 -26.79 -7.29
CA THR A 365 0.62 -25.71 -8.26
C THR A 365 1.89 -25.19 -8.91
N MET A 366 3.08 -25.39 -8.27
CA MET A 366 4.36 -24.86 -8.74
C MET A 366 5.33 -25.94 -9.24
N ALA A 367 4.96 -27.22 -9.18
CA ALA A 367 5.81 -28.33 -9.63
C ALA A 367 5.66 -28.64 -11.12
#